data_e3e7fe1197897cd6af5a182f49e06fd9
#
_entry.id   e3e7fe1197897cd6af5a182f49e06fd9
#
_cell.length_a   1.000
_cell.length_b   1.000
_cell.length_c   1.000
_cell.angle_alpha   90.00
_cell.angle_beta   90.00
_cell.angle_gamma   90.00
#
_symmetry.space_group_name_H-M   'P 1'
#
loop_
_entity.id
_entity.type
_entity.pdbx_description
1 polymer ?
#
loop_
_entity_poly.entity_id
_entity_poly.type
_entity_poly.pdbx_seq_one_letter_code
_entity_poly.pdbx_strand_id
1 'polypeptide(L)'
;IITNALTVRQALRAAKITIDEKIDAVEPNIDMELTGTKYQVNIFRARPITIVDGNKRLKITTAEQTPALIAKAAGLTLYREDKTHFTNSDDLLVNGVGLVMKIERSKQRTITEEVDINFDIEQIKDDSQPIGFKSVKQLGEKGVRKVTYQVEVENEREISRKEVASEITKQSKKQIEIIGTKPKNPLTKSKGAQIFTD
;
A
#
# COMPACT_ATOMS: atom_id res chain seq x y z
N ILE A 1 10.74 7.16 -39.43
CA ILE A 1 11.96 6.60 -40.02
C ILE A 1 11.73 5.18 -40.49
N ILE A 2 12.45 4.74 -41.52
CA ILE A 2 12.49 3.34 -41.93
C ILE A 2 13.81 2.79 -41.37
N THR A 3 13.76 1.72 -40.60
CA THR A 3 14.91 1.13 -39.93
C THR A 3 14.68 -0.37 -39.68
N ASN A 4 15.76 -1.13 -39.62
CA ASN A 4 15.74 -2.54 -39.23
C ASN A 4 16.07 -2.73 -37.73
N ALA A 5 15.79 -1.70 -36.93
CA ALA A 5 16.02 -1.74 -35.51
C ALA A 5 15.15 -2.82 -34.84
N LEU A 6 15.72 -3.58 -33.93
CA LEU A 6 15.02 -4.65 -33.17
C LEU A 6 14.38 -4.10 -31.87
N THR A 7 14.82 -2.95 -31.39
CA THR A 7 14.26 -2.32 -30.18
C THR A 7 14.00 -0.83 -30.42
N VAL A 8 13.15 -0.24 -29.58
CA VAL A 8 12.88 1.20 -29.56
C VAL A 8 14.20 1.99 -29.39
N ARG A 9 15.08 1.54 -28.49
CA ARG A 9 16.41 2.13 -28.26
C ARG A 9 17.24 2.21 -29.54
N GLN A 10 17.30 1.12 -30.29
CA GLN A 10 18.03 1.08 -31.56
C GLN A 10 17.39 1.98 -32.62
N ALA A 11 16.05 2.03 -32.67
CA ALA A 11 15.32 2.90 -33.59
C ALA A 11 15.61 4.39 -33.30
N LEU A 12 15.61 4.77 -32.02
CA LEU A 12 15.93 6.15 -31.61
C LEU A 12 17.37 6.54 -31.94
N ARG A 13 18.33 5.62 -31.72
CA ARG A 13 19.75 5.83 -32.13
C ARG A 13 19.88 5.98 -33.63
N ALA A 14 19.20 5.14 -34.43
CA ALA A 14 19.19 5.25 -35.88
C ALA A 14 18.60 6.59 -36.37
N ALA A 15 17.62 7.11 -35.63
CA ALA A 15 17.03 8.43 -35.86
C ALA A 15 17.91 9.60 -35.36
N LYS A 16 19.05 9.35 -34.72
CA LYS A 16 19.91 10.33 -34.05
C LYS A 16 19.16 11.13 -32.96
N ILE A 17 18.18 10.50 -32.32
CA ILE A 17 17.43 11.08 -31.20
C ILE A 17 18.12 10.66 -29.89
N THR A 18 18.64 11.64 -29.18
CA THR A 18 19.24 11.45 -27.85
C THR A 18 18.14 11.54 -26.78
N ILE A 19 18.22 10.67 -25.76
CA ILE A 19 17.31 10.61 -24.62
C ILE A 19 18.15 10.66 -23.35
N ASP A 20 17.74 11.45 -22.38
CA ASP A 20 18.25 11.33 -21.01
C ASP A 20 17.34 10.34 -20.26
N GLU A 21 17.79 9.08 -20.19
CA GLU A 21 17.00 7.98 -19.58
C GLU A 21 16.69 8.17 -18.09
N LYS A 22 17.32 9.14 -17.41
CA LYS A 22 17.08 9.42 -16.00
C LYS A 22 15.86 10.32 -15.78
N ILE A 23 15.54 11.14 -16.75
CA ILE A 23 14.54 12.20 -16.60
C ILE A 23 13.50 12.23 -17.72
N ASP A 24 13.84 11.76 -18.95
CA ASP A 24 12.90 11.66 -20.06
C ASP A 24 12.10 10.35 -19.99
N ALA A 25 10.88 10.34 -20.51
CA ALA A 25 10.07 9.13 -20.65
C ALA A 25 9.82 8.80 -22.13
N VAL A 26 9.76 7.50 -22.43
CA VAL A 26 9.54 6.99 -23.79
C VAL A 26 8.45 5.93 -23.75
N GLU A 27 7.48 6.05 -24.63
CA GLU A 27 6.40 5.08 -24.83
C GLU A 27 6.35 4.62 -26.30
N PRO A 28 6.33 3.31 -26.55
CA PRO A 28 6.48 2.21 -25.59
C PRO A 28 7.88 2.16 -24.97
N ASN A 29 8.06 1.28 -23.97
CA ASN A 29 9.33 1.17 -23.23
C ASN A 29 10.52 1.11 -24.18
N ILE A 30 11.61 1.83 -23.83
CA ILE A 30 12.82 1.99 -24.68
C ILE A 30 13.47 0.66 -25.05
N ASP A 31 13.35 -0.36 -24.22
CA ASP A 31 13.89 -1.70 -24.47
C ASP A 31 12.87 -2.69 -25.07
N MET A 32 11.67 -2.21 -25.41
CA MET A 32 10.65 -3.05 -26.08
C MET A 32 11.16 -3.51 -27.44
N GLU A 33 10.97 -4.80 -27.73
CA GLU A 33 11.26 -5.42 -29.04
C GLU A 33 10.22 -5.01 -30.08
N LEU A 34 10.72 -4.68 -31.27
CA LEU A 34 9.92 -4.27 -32.42
C LEU A 34 9.70 -5.48 -33.35
N THR A 35 8.54 -6.14 -33.22
CA THR A 35 8.20 -7.34 -34.01
C THR A 35 7.28 -7.03 -35.22
N GLY A 36 6.76 -5.81 -35.32
CA GLY A 36 5.85 -5.37 -36.39
C GLY A 36 6.48 -4.38 -37.36
N THR A 37 5.68 -3.92 -38.31
CA THR A 37 6.13 -3.04 -39.39
C THR A 37 5.92 -1.53 -39.16
N LYS A 38 5.10 -1.18 -38.19
CA LYS A 38 4.78 0.22 -37.85
C LYS A 38 4.65 0.39 -36.37
N TYR A 39 5.39 1.35 -35.79
CA TYR A 39 5.31 1.75 -34.39
C TYR A 39 5.24 3.25 -34.26
N GLN A 40 4.42 3.72 -33.32
CA GLN A 40 4.47 5.08 -32.84
C GLN A 40 5.29 5.10 -31.55
N VAL A 41 6.30 5.95 -31.51
CA VAL A 41 7.11 6.17 -30.32
C VAL A 41 6.91 7.61 -29.85
N ASN A 42 6.38 7.76 -28.65
CA ASN A 42 6.21 9.04 -27.99
C ASN A 42 7.39 9.31 -27.07
N ILE A 43 7.95 10.52 -27.16
CA ILE A 43 9.06 10.96 -26.33
C ILE A 43 8.58 12.15 -25.51
N PHE A 44 8.53 11.96 -24.20
CA PHE A 44 8.19 13.02 -23.25
C PHE A 44 9.50 13.57 -22.66
N ARG A 45 9.86 14.76 -23.04
CA ARG A 45 11.03 15.44 -22.51
C ARG A 45 10.75 15.96 -21.12
N ALA A 46 11.71 15.78 -20.24
CA ALA A 46 11.65 16.39 -18.93
C ALA A 46 11.63 17.91 -19.04
N ARG A 47 10.75 18.51 -18.27
CA ARG A 47 10.54 19.97 -18.22
C ARG A 47 10.51 20.44 -16.77
N PRO A 48 10.92 21.69 -16.51
CA PRO A 48 10.82 22.26 -15.19
C PRO A 48 9.34 22.51 -14.84
N ILE A 49 8.95 22.05 -13.63
CA ILE A 49 7.61 22.27 -13.08
C ILE A 49 7.77 22.87 -11.69
N THR A 50 7.08 23.97 -11.43
CA THR A 50 6.95 24.53 -10.08
C THR A 50 5.65 24.04 -9.47
N ILE A 51 5.72 23.34 -8.34
CA ILE A 51 4.56 22.88 -7.59
C ILE A 51 4.31 23.85 -6.45
N VAL A 52 3.07 24.33 -6.34
CA VAL A 52 2.60 25.21 -5.26
C VAL A 52 1.59 24.42 -4.43
N ASP A 53 1.93 24.11 -3.19
CA ASP A 53 1.11 23.37 -2.24
C ASP A 53 0.97 24.22 -0.97
N GLY A 54 -0.12 24.94 -0.85
CA GLY A 54 -0.30 25.96 0.18
C GLY A 54 0.83 27.01 0.12
N ASN A 55 1.61 27.10 1.18
CA ASN A 55 2.76 28.03 1.28
C ASN A 55 4.07 27.41 0.77
N LYS A 56 4.08 26.14 0.39
CA LYS A 56 5.28 25.44 -0.10
C LYS A 56 5.43 25.62 -1.60
N ARG A 57 6.66 25.89 -2.04
CA ARG A 57 7.01 25.92 -3.47
C ARG A 57 8.16 24.94 -3.72
N LEU A 58 7.94 23.98 -4.61
CA LEU A 58 8.92 22.98 -5.02
C LEU A 58 9.18 23.10 -6.51
N LYS A 59 10.45 23.08 -6.92
CA LYS A 59 10.84 23.03 -8.34
C LYS A 59 11.41 21.66 -8.65
N ILE A 60 10.86 20.98 -9.65
CA ILE A 60 11.33 19.68 -10.12
C ILE A 60 11.49 19.69 -11.64
N THR A 61 12.30 18.80 -12.18
CA THR A 61 12.38 18.54 -13.62
C THR A 61 11.90 17.10 -13.85
N THR A 62 10.84 16.95 -14.65
CA THR A 62 10.21 15.65 -14.88
C THR A 62 9.53 15.56 -16.23
N ALA A 63 9.50 14.36 -16.79
CA ALA A 63 8.73 14.02 -18.00
C ALA A 63 7.29 13.55 -17.68
N GLU A 64 6.93 13.47 -16.42
CA GLU A 64 5.60 13.01 -16.00
C GLU A 64 4.49 13.91 -16.53
N GLN A 65 3.38 13.29 -16.97
CA GLN A 65 2.31 13.98 -17.68
C GLN A 65 1.06 14.19 -16.82
N THR A 66 0.92 13.47 -15.71
CA THR A 66 -0.27 13.55 -14.85
C THR A 66 0.03 14.24 -13.53
N PRO A 67 -0.94 14.98 -12.95
CA PRO A 67 -0.75 15.64 -11.65
C PRO A 67 -0.29 14.70 -10.54
N ALA A 68 -0.84 13.48 -10.53
CA ALA A 68 -0.50 12.48 -9.51
C ALA A 68 0.96 12.02 -9.61
N LEU A 69 1.45 11.76 -10.82
CA LEU A 69 2.83 11.36 -11.06
C LEU A 69 3.81 12.52 -10.82
N ILE A 70 3.44 13.73 -11.23
CA ILE A 70 4.22 14.95 -10.96
C ILE A 70 4.36 15.18 -9.45
N ALA A 71 3.25 15.09 -8.70
CA ALA A 71 3.28 15.20 -7.25
C ALA A 71 4.16 14.11 -6.60
N LYS A 72 4.01 12.86 -7.05
CA LYS A 72 4.82 11.73 -6.60
C LYS A 72 6.32 11.94 -6.85
N ALA A 73 6.68 12.44 -8.04
CA ALA A 73 8.07 12.76 -8.38
C ALA A 73 8.66 13.86 -7.47
N ALA A 74 7.81 14.73 -6.93
CA ALA A 74 8.18 15.76 -5.95
C ALA A 74 8.15 15.27 -4.49
N GLY A 75 7.85 13.98 -4.23
CA GLY A 75 7.69 13.43 -2.89
C GLY A 75 6.39 13.85 -2.20
N LEU A 76 5.40 14.31 -2.96
CA LEU A 76 4.09 14.72 -2.46
C LEU A 76 3.04 13.63 -2.74
N THR A 77 2.14 13.42 -1.78
CA THR A 77 0.95 12.60 -1.98
C THR A 77 -0.19 13.50 -2.43
N LEU A 78 -0.82 13.17 -3.56
CA LEU A 78 -2.04 13.79 -4.04
C LEU A 78 -3.21 12.87 -3.70
N TYR A 79 -4.20 13.39 -2.99
CA TYR A 79 -5.41 12.65 -2.62
C TYR A 79 -6.50 12.86 -3.68
N ARG A 80 -7.44 11.94 -3.74
CA ARG A 80 -8.52 11.95 -4.74
C ARG A 80 -9.36 13.22 -4.70
N GLU A 81 -9.54 13.79 -3.53
CA GLU A 81 -10.37 14.97 -3.28
C GLU A 81 -9.62 16.30 -3.51
N ASP A 82 -8.28 16.23 -3.67
CA ASP A 82 -7.47 17.41 -3.98
C ASP A 82 -7.72 17.87 -5.41
N LYS A 83 -7.70 19.19 -5.62
CA LYS A 83 -7.81 19.78 -6.95
C LYS A 83 -6.46 20.28 -7.41
N THR A 84 -6.20 20.17 -8.70
CA THR A 84 -4.96 20.66 -9.30
C THR A 84 -5.27 21.57 -10.49
N HIS A 85 -4.52 22.67 -10.58
CA HIS A 85 -4.60 23.60 -11.68
C HIS A 85 -3.20 23.81 -12.27
N PHE A 86 -3.12 23.81 -13.61
CA PHE A 86 -1.89 24.13 -14.33
C PHE A 86 -1.97 25.52 -14.92
N THR A 87 -0.91 26.29 -14.73
CA THR A 87 -0.70 27.58 -15.38
C THR A 87 0.70 27.63 -15.97
N ASN A 88 0.92 28.50 -16.94
CA ASN A 88 2.27 28.77 -17.43
C ASN A 88 3.07 29.49 -16.35
N SER A 89 4.39 29.24 -16.31
CA SER A 89 5.29 29.95 -15.41
C SER A 89 5.58 31.34 -15.97
N ASP A 90 5.37 32.36 -15.15
CA ASP A 90 5.84 33.73 -15.41
C ASP A 90 7.32 33.93 -15.01
N ASP A 91 8.01 32.86 -14.62
CA ASP A 91 9.42 32.91 -14.21
C ASP A 91 10.33 33.15 -15.44
N LEU A 92 10.83 34.36 -15.59
CA LEU A 92 11.72 34.75 -16.68
C LEU A 92 13.02 33.92 -16.73
N LEU A 93 13.44 33.33 -15.61
CA LEU A 93 14.62 32.45 -15.53
C LEU A 93 14.45 31.13 -16.26
N VAL A 94 13.22 30.75 -16.62
CA VAL A 94 12.90 29.49 -17.30
C VAL A 94 12.44 29.74 -18.75
N ASN A 95 12.68 30.93 -19.30
CA ASN A 95 12.28 31.34 -20.66
C ASN A 95 10.78 31.07 -20.98
N GLY A 96 9.90 31.16 -20.01
CA GLY A 96 8.46 30.95 -20.18
C GLY A 96 8.02 29.51 -20.50
N VAL A 97 8.92 28.54 -20.44
CA VAL A 97 8.65 27.13 -20.79
C VAL A 97 8.22 26.29 -19.60
N GLY A 98 8.32 26.83 -18.38
CA GLY A 98 7.96 26.12 -17.16
C GLY A 98 6.43 26.09 -16.95
N LEU A 99 5.97 25.05 -16.25
CA LEU A 99 4.59 24.94 -15.78
C LEU A 99 4.54 25.17 -14.27
N VAL A 100 3.45 25.76 -13.81
CA VAL A 100 3.11 25.84 -12.40
C VAL A 100 1.94 24.91 -12.15
N MET A 101 2.11 23.92 -11.27
CA MET A 101 1.04 23.07 -10.77
C MET A 101 0.64 23.55 -9.38
N LYS A 102 -0.54 24.13 -9.26
CA LYS A 102 -1.11 24.54 -7.98
C LYS A 102 -1.97 23.40 -7.43
N ILE A 103 -1.75 23.02 -6.17
CA ILE A 103 -2.53 22.02 -5.46
C ILE A 103 -3.44 22.75 -4.46
N GLU A 104 -4.73 22.52 -4.59
CA GLU A 104 -5.74 22.95 -3.64
C GLU A 104 -6.14 21.75 -2.79
N ARG A 105 -5.64 21.71 -1.54
CA ARG A 105 -5.88 20.60 -0.63
C ARG A 105 -7.32 20.56 -0.16
N SER A 106 -7.93 19.39 -0.29
CA SER A 106 -9.24 19.14 0.32
C SER A 106 -9.10 19.01 1.84
N LYS A 107 -10.09 19.53 2.57
CA LYS A 107 -10.22 19.27 4.02
C LYS A 107 -10.70 17.84 4.29
N GLN A 108 -11.34 17.19 3.34
CA GLN A 108 -11.80 15.80 3.43
C GLN A 108 -10.93 14.90 2.58
N ARG A 109 -10.59 13.74 3.13
CA ARG A 109 -9.78 12.71 2.46
C ARG A 109 -10.41 11.35 2.66
N THR A 110 -10.29 10.51 1.65
CA THR A 110 -10.63 9.09 1.74
C THR A 110 -9.34 8.28 1.85
N ILE A 111 -9.19 7.56 2.96
CA ILE A 111 -8.00 6.73 3.24
C ILE A 111 -8.46 5.28 3.37
N THR A 112 -7.74 4.38 2.73
CA THR A 112 -8.00 2.94 2.85
C THR A 112 -6.81 2.27 3.52
N GLU A 113 -7.08 1.54 4.60
CA GLU A 113 -6.08 0.84 5.42
C GLU A 113 -6.43 -0.64 5.53
N GLU A 114 -5.42 -1.48 5.67
CA GLU A 114 -5.60 -2.89 6.00
C GLU A 114 -5.51 -3.05 7.53
N VAL A 115 -6.53 -3.70 8.10
CA VAL A 115 -6.65 -3.91 9.54
C VAL A 115 -6.75 -5.41 9.81
N ASP A 116 -5.93 -5.87 10.74
CA ASP A 116 -5.96 -7.27 11.18
C ASP A 116 -7.29 -7.63 11.83
N ILE A 117 -7.82 -8.81 11.50
CA ILE A 117 -8.92 -9.46 12.21
C ILE A 117 -8.29 -10.54 13.09
N ASN A 118 -8.43 -10.42 14.41
CA ASN A 118 -7.96 -11.45 15.31
C ASN A 118 -8.77 -12.76 15.10
N PHE A 119 -8.13 -13.87 15.40
CA PHE A 119 -8.79 -15.18 15.38
C PHE A 119 -9.35 -15.51 16.76
N ASP A 120 -10.41 -16.30 16.77
CA ASP A 120 -10.98 -16.86 18.00
C ASP A 120 -10.22 -18.11 18.45
N ILE A 121 -10.24 -18.40 19.76
CA ILE A 121 -9.66 -19.60 20.34
C ILE A 121 -10.81 -20.51 20.77
N GLU A 122 -10.90 -21.69 20.14
CA GLU A 122 -11.82 -22.75 20.52
C GLU A 122 -11.08 -23.78 21.36
N GLN A 123 -11.62 -24.10 22.54
CA GLN A 123 -11.05 -25.11 23.44
C GLN A 123 -11.87 -26.40 23.40
N ILE A 124 -11.22 -27.50 23.03
CA ILE A 124 -11.79 -28.85 23.03
C ILE A 124 -11.31 -29.55 24.32
N LYS A 125 -12.28 -30.03 25.12
CA LYS A 125 -12.01 -30.78 26.34
C LYS A 125 -11.63 -32.22 25.99
N ASP A 126 -10.59 -32.74 26.63
CA ASP A 126 -10.13 -34.13 26.53
C ASP A 126 -10.03 -34.76 27.92
N ASP A 127 -10.92 -35.69 28.19
CA ASP A 127 -11.03 -36.42 29.48
C ASP A 127 -9.96 -37.54 29.64
N SER A 128 -9.23 -37.86 28.59
CA SER A 128 -8.09 -38.74 28.62
C SER A 128 -6.83 -38.05 29.16
N GLN A 129 -6.74 -36.74 29.07
CA GLN A 129 -5.60 -35.92 29.43
C GLN A 129 -5.77 -35.29 30.84
N PRO A 130 -4.69 -35.20 31.64
CA PRO A 130 -4.77 -34.67 33.00
C PRO A 130 -5.11 -33.17 32.99
N ILE A 131 -5.79 -32.73 34.06
CA ILE A 131 -6.03 -31.28 34.29
C ILE A 131 -4.69 -30.52 34.27
N GLY A 132 -4.66 -29.41 33.47
CA GLY A 132 -3.49 -28.61 33.21
C GLY A 132 -2.74 -29.01 31.92
N PHE A 133 -3.13 -30.10 31.25
CA PHE A 133 -2.66 -30.38 29.89
C PHE A 133 -3.24 -29.34 28.93
N LYS A 134 -2.38 -28.77 28.08
CA LYS A 134 -2.78 -27.85 27.03
C LYS A 134 -1.90 -28.09 25.79
N SER A 135 -2.53 -28.29 24.64
CA SER A 135 -1.83 -28.41 23.38
C SER A 135 -2.59 -27.72 22.27
N VAL A 136 -1.90 -27.19 21.28
CA VAL A 136 -2.50 -26.55 20.11
C VAL A 136 -2.69 -27.60 19.03
N LYS A 137 -3.94 -27.91 18.70
CA LYS A 137 -4.30 -28.83 17.62
C LYS A 137 -4.24 -28.14 16.25
N GLN A 138 -4.65 -26.88 16.21
CA GLN A 138 -4.64 -26.05 15.01
C GLN A 138 -4.22 -24.64 15.39
N LEU A 139 -3.20 -24.11 14.71
CA LEU A 139 -2.78 -22.72 14.87
C LEU A 139 -3.84 -21.77 14.28
N GLY A 140 -4.12 -20.69 15.00
CA GLY A 140 -4.93 -19.59 14.50
C GLY A 140 -4.16 -18.76 13.47
N GLU A 141 -4.87 -18.22 12.52
CA GLU A 141 -4.34 -17.26 11.56
C GLU A 141 -5.18 -16.00 11.60
N LYS A 142 -4.52 -14.83 11.63
CA LYS A 142 -5.22 -13.57 11.52
C LYS A 142 -5.84 -13.42 10.14
N GLY A 143 -7.05 -12.88 10.10
CA GLY A 143 -7.67 -12.36 8.89
C GLY A 143 -7.22 -10.92 8.62
N VAL A 144 -7.65 -10.38 7.49
CA VAL A 144 -7.41 -9.00 7.09
C VAL A 144 -8.70 -8.41 6.56
N ARG A 145 -9.04 -7.21 7.03
CA ARG A 145 -10.11 -6.41 6.45
C ARG A 145 -9.54 -5.11 5.89
N LYS A 146 -10.05 -4.71 4.75
CA LYS A 146 -9.77 -3.43 4.13
C LYS A 146 -10.82 -2.44 4.57
N VAL A 147 -10.39 -1.40 5.28
CA VAL A 147 -11.31 -0.40 5.84
C VAL A 147 -11.07 0.93 5.15
N THR A 148 -12.16 1.53 4.69
CA THR A 148 -12.13 2.86 4.08
C THR A 148 -12.68 3.87 5.08
N TYR A 149 -11.88 4.88 5.39
CA TYR A 149 -12.23 5.97 6.28
C TYR A 149 -12.42 7.26 5.48
N GLN A 150 -13.44 8.01 5.82
CA GLN A 150 -13.52 9.43 5.52
C GLN A 150 -12.87 10.20 6.66
N VAL A 151 -11.81 10.94 6.35
CA VAL A 151 -10.98 11.66 7.30
C VAL A 151 -11.13 13.14 7.05
N GLU A 152 -11.33 13.92 8.11
CA GLU A 152 -11.30 15.37 8.05
C GLU A 152 -9.96 15.89 8.56
N VAL A 153 -9.35 16.82 7.81
CA VAL A 153 -7.98 17.30 8.05
C VAL A 153 -7.98 18.81 8.15
N GLU A 154 -7.33 19.32 9.19
CA GLU A 154 -7.06 20.75 9.37
C GLU A 154 -5.58 20.96 9.69
N ASN A 155 -4.93 21.90 9.02
CA ASN A 155 -3.48 22.17 9.18
C ASN A 155 -2.59 20.91 9.15
N GLU A 156 -2.86 20.02 8.19
CA GLU A 156 -2.17 18.73 8.02
C GLU A 156 -2.41 17.71 9.16
N ARG A 157 -3.31 18.00 10.11
CA ARG A 157 -3.68 17.11 11.21
C ARG A 157 -5.07 16.54 10.99
N GLU A 158 -5.20 15.24 11.23
CA GLU A 158 -6.50 14.58 11.28
C GLU A 158 -7.27 15.05 12.51
N ILE A 159 -8.47 15.60 12.29
CA ILE A 159 -9.36 16.06 13.36
C ILE A 159 -10.54 15.13 13.55
N SER A 160 -10.91 14.35 12.54
CA SER A 160 -12.03 13.44 12.59
C SER A 160 -11.79 12.26 11.65
N ARG A 161 -12.21 11.05 12.05
CA ARG A 161 -12.13 9.83 11.25
C ARG A 161 -13.45 9.06 11.37
N LYS A 162 -14.05 8.71 10.24
CA LYS A 162 -15.28 7.92 10.18
C LYS A 162 -15.10 6.74 9.21
N GLU A 163 -15.37 5.52 9.68
CA GLU A 163 -15.44 4.34 8.81
C GLU A 163 -16.66 4.47 7.91
N VAL A 164 -16.46 4.37 6.59
CA VAL A 164 -17.51 4.48 5.57
C VAL A 164 -17.70 3.19 4.79
N ALA A 165 -16.70 2.34 4.74
CA ALA A 165 -16.79 1.02 4.13
C ALA A 165 -15.79 0.05 4.76
N SER A 166 -16.11 -1.24 4.77
CA SER A 166 -15.23 -2.30 5.23
C SER A 166 -15.48 -3.57 4.41
N GLU A 167 -14.39 -4.21 3.98
CA GLU A 167 -14.42 -5.45 3.21
C GLU A 167 -13.41 -6.44 3.78
N ILE A 168 -13.82 -7.68 4.04
CA ILE A 168 -12.92 -8.73 4.49
C ILE A 168 -12.19 -9.30 3.28
N THR A 169 -10.88 -9.09 3.20
CA THR A 169 -10.01 -9.61 2.13
C THR A 169 -9.42 -10.98 2.46
N LYS A 170 -9.26 -11.28 3.76
CA LYS A 170 -8.82 -12.58 4.27
C LYS A 170 -9.60 -12.93 5.54
N GLN A 171 -10.29 -14.06 5.55
CA GLN A 171 -10.96 -14.58 6.74
C GLN A 171 -9.93 -15.01 7.78
N SER A 172 -10.22 -14.77 9.06
CA SER A 172 -9.42 -15.34 10.15
C SER A 172 -9.70 -16.84 10.29
N LYS A 173 -8.69 -17.60 10.75
CA LYS A 173 -8.82 -19.02 11.02
C LYS A 173 -8.64 -19.26 12.51
N LYS A 174 -9.65 -19.84 13.14
CA LYS A 174 -9.63 -20.04 14.59
C LYS A 174 -8.51 -20.97 15.04
N GLN A 175 -7.95 -20.69 16.21
CA GLN A 175 -7.03 -21.60 16.92
C GLN A 175 -7.85 -22.64 17.65
N ILE A 176 -7.45 -23.91 17.58
CA ILE A 176 -8.06 -25.00 18.31
C ILE A 176 -7.04 -25.51 19.34
N GLU A 177 -7.41 -25.43 20.62
CA GLU A 177 -6.63 -25.91 21.74
C GLU A 177 -7.29 -27.12 22.37
N ILE A 178 -6.50 -28.14 22.74
CA ILE A 178 -6.95 -29.27 23.53
C ILE A 178 -6.58 -28.98 24.99
N ILE A 179 -7.58 -29.05 25.87
CA ILE A 179 -7.38 -28.92 27.34
C ILE A 179 -7.77 -30.18 28.04
N GLY A 180 -6.86 -30.67 28.89
CA GLY A 180 -7.10 -31.87 29.69
C GLY A 180 -8.08 -31.63 30.84
N THR A 181 -9.02 -32.55 31.04
CA THR A 181 -10.02 -32.49 32.11
C THR A 181 -9.97 -33.66 33.08
N LYS A 182 -9.08 -34.67 32.86
CA LYS A 182 -8.93 -35.80 33.73
C LYS A 182 -8.32 -35.38 35.08
N PRO A 183 -8.98 -35.66 36.23
CA PRO A 183 -8.43 -35.38 37.56
C PRO A 183 -7.09 -36.08 37.78
N LYS A 184 -6.12 -35.39 38.34
CA LYS A 184 -4.77 -35.95 38.60
C LYS A 184 -4.73 -37.07 39.63
N ASN A 185 -5.75 -37.17 40.53
CA ASN A 185 -5.91 -38.30 41.47
C ASN A 185 -7.40 -38.65 41.57
N PRO A 186 -7.88 -39.82 41.10
CA PRO A 186 -9.05 -40.39 41.72
C PRO A 186 -8.67 -40.61 43.19
N LEU A 187 -9.50 -40.10 44.10
CA LEU A 187 -9.33 -40.27 45.54
C LEU A 187 -8.71 -41.66 45.82
N THR A 188 -7.44 -41.72 46.19
CA THR A 188 -6.86 -42.91 46.78
C THR A 188 -7.69 -43.18 48.04
N LYS A 189 -8.43 -44.31 48.05
CA LYS A 189 -9.09 -44.79 49.28
C LYS A 189 -8.04 -44.70 50.38
N SER A 190 -8.23 -43.81 51.35
CA SER A 190 -7.41 -43.83 52.56
C SER A 190 -7.53 -45.23 53.12
N LYS A 191 -6.42 -45.94 53.27
CA LYS A 191 -6.41 -47.17 54.08
C LYS A 191 -6.91 -46.75 55.47
N GLY A 192 -8.10 -47.21 55.81
CA GLY A 192 -8.66 -46.95 57.14
C GLY A 192 -7.60 -47.28 58.17
N ALA A 193 -7.36 -46.38 59.11
CA ALA A 193 -6.54 -46.70 60.31
C ALA A 193 -7.26 -47.80 61.08
N GLN A 194 -6.61 -48.93 61.26
CA GLN A 194 -7.10 -49.93 62.21
C GLN A 194 -6.86 -49.35 63.61
N ILE A 195 -7.97 -49.03 64.27
CA ILE A 195 -7.92 -48.69 65.70
C ILE A 195 -7.83 -50.03 66.46
N PHE A 196 -6.69 -50.34 67.07
CA PHE A 196 -6.58 -51.39 68.04
C PHE A 196 -7.10 -50.80 69.36
N THR A 197 -8.19 -51.32 69.88
CA THR A 197 -8.66 -51.11 71.26
C THR A 197 -8.10 -52.25 72.07
N ASP A 198 -7.29 -51.96 73.14
CA ASP A 198 -6.94 -52.87 74.22
C ASP A 198 -8.15 -53.14 75.08
#